data_a21f779f571764f5598dad91e380fded
#
_entry.id   a21f779f571764f5598dad91e380fded
#
_cell.length_a   1.000
_cell.length_b   1.000
_cell.length_c   1.000
_cell.angle_alpha   90.00
_cell.angle_beta   90.00
_cell.angle_gamma   90.00
#
_symmetry.space_group_name_H-M   'P 1'
#
loop_
_entity.id
_entity.type
_entity.pdbx_description
1 polymer ?
#
loop_
_entity_poly.entity_id
_entity_poly.type
_entity_poly.pdbx_seq_one_letter_code
_entity_poly.pdbx_strand_id
1 'polypeptide(L)'
;MTPRRHGELVVTGVVGRDVDMAAAREAAGLAADNAVTALVEAVGLAGIDRVVKMTVFIAAVEGFTAHSAVADGASAVLRERLGARGAVARSAVGVRTLPSGAPVEVELVAAVTQPS
;
A
#
# COMPACT_ATOMS: atom_id res chain seq x y z
N MET A 1 0.02 6.48 1.31
CA MET A 1 1.48 6.45 1.04
C MET A 1 1.76 5.93 -0.35
N THR A 2 2.73 6.51 -1.00
CA THR A 2 3.19 6.14 -2.33
C THR A 2 4.52 5.38 -2.26
N PRO A 3 4.95 4.72 -3.35
CA PRO A 3 6.18 3.91 -3.34
C PRO A 3 7.42 4.78 -3.49
N ARG A 4 7.87 5.36 -2.38
CA ARG A 4 9.03 6.26 -2.33
C ARG A 4 10.17 5.67 -1.52
N ARG A 5 11.39 5.97 -1.96
CA ARG A 5 12.63 5.80 -1.18
C ARG A 5 13.36 7.13 -1.19
N HIS A 6 13.82 7.56 -0.02
CA HIS A 6 14.53 8.84 0.12
C HIS A 6 13.75 10.02 -0.45
N GLY A 7 12.41 9.99 -0.29
CA GLY A 7 11.53 11.06 -0.74
C GLY A 7 11.16 11.02 -2.22
N GLU A 8 11.70 10.09 -3.01
CA GLU A 8 11.46 10.01 -4.45
C GLU A 8 10.69 8.75 -4.82
N LEU A 9 9.78 8.87 -5.80
CA LEU A 9 9.10 7.72 -6.36
C LEU A 9 10.11 6.80 -7.06
N VAL A 10 10.05 5.51 -6.74
CA VAL A 10 10.93 4.51 -7.37
C VAL A 10 10.48 4.15 -8.79
N VAL A 11 9.22 4.40 -9.09
CA VAL A 11 8.62 4.16 -10.40
C VAL A 11 7.46 5.13 -10.60
N THR A 12 7.24 5.57 -11.82
CA THR A 12 6.11 6.42 -12.21
C THR A 12 5.40 5.82 -13.41
N GLY A 13 4.15 6.19 -13.59
CA GLY A 13 3.37 5.81 -14.75
C GLY A 13 2.17 4.96 -14.41
N VAL A 14 1.51 4.49 -15.44
CA VAL A 14 0.23 3.80 -15.37
C VAL A 14 0.45 2.29 -15.54
N VAL A 15 -0.13 1.53 -14.64
CA VAL A 15 -0.03 0.07 -14.66
C VAL A 15 -0.75 -0.48 -15.90
N GLY A 16 -0.07 -1.34 -16.62
CA GLY A 16 -0.56 -1.90 -17.88
C GLY A 16 -0.07 -1.15 -19.11
N ARG A 17 0.52 0.03 -18.96
CA ARG A 17 1.16 0.78 -20.04
C ARG A 17 2.63 1.04 -19.76
N ASP A 18 2.94 1.75 -18.68
CA ASP A 18 4.31 2.14 -18.31
C ASP A 18 4.92 1.21 -17.27
N VAL A 19 4.08 0.58 -16.46
CA VAL A 19 4.47 -0.25 -15.32
C VAL A 19 3.85 -1.63 -15.49
N ASP A 20 4.68 -2.67 -15.46
CA ASP A 20 4.20 -4.05 -15.57
C ASP A 20 3.70 -4.59 -14.21
N MET A 21 3.12 -5.79 -14.23
CA MET A 21 2.55 -6.42 -13.03
C MET A 21 3.57 -6.63 -11.93
N ALA A 22 4.77 -7.10 -12.26
CA ALA A 22 5.82 -7.36 -11.27
C ALA A 22 6.26 -6.06 -10.59
N ALA A 23 6.49 -5.02 -11.37
CA ALA A 23 6.86 -3.70 -10.86
C ALA A 23 5.73 -3.07 -10.04
N ALA A 24 4.48 -3.25 -10.46
CA ALA A 24 3.32 -2.74 -9.73
C ALA A 24 3.16 -3.41 -8.36
N ARG A 25 3.32 -4.73 -8.28
CA ARG A 25 3.27 -5.47 -7.02
C ARG A 25 4.38 -5.04 -6.06
N GLU A 26 5.59 -4.88 -6.59
CA GLU A 26 6.73 -4.41 -5.80
C GLU A 26 6.49 -2.99 -5.29
N ALA A 27 5.97 -2.11 -6.14
CA ALA A 27 5.60 -0.74 -5.76
C ALA A 27 4.52 -0.73 -4.67
N ALA A 28 3.51 -1.59 -4.78
CA ALA A 28 2.48 -1.72 -3.75
C ALA A 28 3.06 -2.17 -2.42
N GLY A 29 4.00 -3.10 -2.44
CA GLY A 29 4.73 -3.54 -1.24
C GLY A 29 5.51 -2.39 -0.59
N LEU A 30 6.22 -1.61 -1.37
CA LEU A 30 6.97 -0.47 -0.85
C LEU A 30 6.04 0.61 -0.29
N ALA A 31 4.94 0.90 -0.96
CA ALA A 31 3.95 1.86 -0.46
C ALA A 31 3.35 1.40 0.88
N ALA A 32 3.03 0.12 0.99
CA ALA A 32 2.55 -0.47 2.24
C ALA A 32 3.61 -0.40 3.34
N ASP A 33 4.86 -0.68 3.02
CA ASP A 33 5.97 -0.57 3.97
C ASP A 33 6.10 0.87 4.49
N ASN A 34 5.99 1.84 3.61
CA ASN A 34 6.02 3.26 3.99
C ASN A 34 4.83 3.61 4.89
N ALA A 35 3.65 3.06 4.63
CA ALA A 35 2.46 3.29 5.44
C ALA A 35 2.62 2.69 6.85
N VAL A 36 3.15 1.48 6.96
CA VAL A 36 3.44 0.84 8.26
C VAL A 36 4.49 1.64 9.02
N THR A 37 5.53 2.08 8.36
CA THR A 37 6.58 2.90 8.98
C THR A 37 6.01 4.20 9.53
N ALA A 38 5.15 4.89 8.79
CA ALA A 38 4.47 6.09 9.27
C ALA A 38 3.61 5.82 10.51
N LEU A 39 2.92 4.69 10.52
CA LEU A 39 2.10 4.28 11.65
C LEU A 39 2.95 3.98 12.89
N VAL A 40 4.06 3.26 12.72
CA VAL A 40 5.02 2.96 13.79
C VAL A 40 5.63 4.25 14.35
N GLU A 41 5.97 5.19 13.49
CA GLU A 41 6.50 6.50 13.93
C GLU A 41 5.46 7.29 14.74
N ALA A 42 4.19 7.16 14.39
CA ALA A 42 3.12 7.90 15.06
C ALA A 42 2.77 7.34 16.45
N VAL A 43 2.69 6.01 16.59
CA VAL A 43 2.15 5.36 17.80
C VAL A 43 3.06 4.28 18.38
N GLY A 44 4.18 3.99 17.75
CA GLY A 44 5.05 2.87 18.12
C GLY A 44 4.47 1.51 17.71
N LEU A 45 5.33 0.51 17.56
CA LEU A 45 4.89 -0.83 17.16
C LEU A 45 3.91 -1.41 18.20
N ALA A 46 4.18 -1.23 19.49
CA ALA A 46 3.30 -1.70 20.55
C ALA A 46 1.97 -0.93 20.61
N GLY A 47 1.92 0.28 20.03
CA GLY A 47 0.71 1.09 19.97
C GLY A 47 -0.28 0.66 18.89
N ILE A 48 0.11 -0.26 18.02
CA ILE A 48 -0.76 -0.77 16.97
C ILE A 48 -1.50 -2.00 17.49
N ASP A 49 -2.81 -1.89 17.67
CA ASP A 49 -3.62 -3.05 18.02
C ASP A 49 -3.78 -3.97 16.79
N ARG A 50 -4.28 -3.42 15.71
CA ARG A 50 -4.38 -4.11 14.41
C ARG A 50 -4.65 -3.11 13.30
N VAL A 51 -4.39 -3.52 12.07
CA VAL A 51 -4.87 -2.79 10.90
C VAL A 51 -6.29 -3.24 10.62
N VAL A 52 -7.19 -2.29 10.53
CA VAL A 52 -8.62 -2.55 10.33
C VAL A 52 -8.96 -2.63 8.84
N LYS A 53 -8.35 -1.74 8.06
CA LYS A 53 -8.67 -1.63 6.63
C LYS A 53 -7.45 -1.15 5.87
N MET A 54 -7.29 -1.70 4.67
CA MET A 54 -6.32 -1.23 3.69
C MET A 54 -7.02 -0.97 2.36
N THR A 55 -6.74 0.17 1.75
CA THR A 55 -7.14 0.44 0.38
C THR A 55 -5.90 0.62 -0.48
N VAL A 56 -5.84 -0.12 -1.59
CA VAL A 56 -4.77 0.01 -2.57
C VAL A 56 -5.36 0.66 -3.82
N PHE A 57 -4.92 1.88 -4.10
CA PHE A 57 -5.30 2.62 -5.30
C PHE A 57 -4.27 2.36 -6.39
N ILE A 58 -4.73 2.02 -7.57
CA ILE A 58 -3.86 1.64 -8.69
C ILE A 58 -4.20 2.50 -9.90
N ALA A 59 -3.25 3.34 -10.32
CA ALA A 59 -3.39 4.08 -11.56
C ALA A 59 -3.18 3.09 -12.70
N ALA A 60 -4.26 2.71 -13.38
CA ALA A 60 -4.24 1.63 -14.36
C ALA A 60 -4.92 2.03 -15.65
N VAL A 61 -4.53 1.39 -16.73
CA VAL A 61 -5.15 1.57 -18.05
C VAL A 61 -6.60 1.13 -18.01
N GLU A 62 -7.41 1.71 -18.90
CA GLU A 62 -8.77 1.25 -19.11
C GLU A 62 -8.77 -0.24 -19.46
N GLY A 63 -9.69 -0.99 -18.86
CA GLY A 63 -9.79 -2.44 -19.06
C GLY A 63 -8.88 -3.28 -18.16
N PHE A 64 -8.04 -2.66 -17.35
CA PHE A 64 -7.22 -3.40 -16.38
C PHE A 64 -8.12 -4.08 -15.35
N THR A 65 -7.85 -5.35 -15.05
CA THR A 65 -8.69 -6.15 -14.14
C THR A 65 -7.90 -6.87 -13.03
N ALA A 66 -6.58 -6.78 -13.03
CA ALA A 66 -5.72 -7.52 -12.11
C ALA A 66 -5.37 -6.75 -10.83
N HIS A 67 -6.31 -5.96 -10.31
CA HIS A 67 -6.11 -5.11 -9.12
C HIS A 67 -5.69 -5.92 -7.89
N SER A 68 -6.34 -7.05 -7.66
CA SER A 68 -6.02 -7.91 -6.51
C SER A 68 -4.60 -8.45 -6.56
N ALA A 69 -4.13 -8.80 -7.75
CA ALA A 69 -2.76 -9.30 -7.92
C ALA A 69 -1.73 -8.22 -7.56
N VAL A 70 -1.98 -6.96 -7.93
CA VAL A 70 -1.12 -5.84 -7.52
C VAL A 70 -1.18 -5.64 -6.00
N ALA A 71 -2.37 -5.61 -5.43
CA ALA A 71 -2.58 -5.40 -4.00
C ALA A 71 -2.00 -6.52 -3.13
N ASP A 72 -1.80 -7.72 -3.67
CA ASP A 72 -1.16 -8.82 -2.95
C ASP A 72 0.25 -8.46 -2.50
N GLY A 73 0.96 -7.60 -3.22
CA GLY A 73 2.26 -7.09 -2.80
C GLY A 73 2.18 -6.30 -1.50
N ALA A 74 1.15 -5.48 -1.34
CA ALA A 74 0.90 -4.73 -0.12
C ALA A 74 0.49 -5.65 1.03
N SER A 75 -0.39 -6.61 0.77
CA SER A 75 -0.85 -7.57 1.80
C SER A 75 0.31 -8.40 2.35
N ALA A 76 1.24 -8.83 1.49
CA ALA A 76 2.41 -9.58 1.90
C ALA A 76 3.27 -8.78 2.90
N VAL A 77 3.48 -7.51 2.64
CA VAL A 77 4.25 -6.62 3.53
C VAL A 77 3.55 -6.43 4.87
N LEU A 78 2.24 -6.26 4.88
CA LEU A 78 1.50 -6.16 6.14
C LEU A 78 1.67 -7.41 7.01
N ARG A 79 1.56 -8.59 6.41
CA ARG A 79 1.75 -9.85 7.14
C ARG A 79 3.19 -10.00 7.62
N GLU A 80 4.17 -9.63 6.82
CA GLU A 80 5.58 -9.71 7.18
C GLU A 80 5.90 -8.79 8.36
N ARG A 81 5.43 -7.55 8.33
CA ARG A 81 5.74 -6.55 9.33
C ARG A 81 4.89 -6.64 10.61
N LEU A 82 3.64 -7.05 10.50
CA LEU A 82 2.67 -6.99 11.59
C LEU A 82 2.11 -8.35 12.00
N GLY A 83 2.43 -9.41 11.27
CA GLY A 83 1.89 -10.74 11.56
C GLY A 83 0.36 -10.74 11.53
N ALA A 84 -0.26 -11.31 12.56
CA ALA A 84 -1.72 -11.40 12.67
C ALA A 84 -2.41 -10.03 12.72
N ARG A 85 -1.72 -8.99 13.22
CA ARG A 85 -2.26 -7.62 13.26
C ARG A 85 -2.39 -7.00 11.87
N GLY A 86 -1.74 -7.58 10.87
CA GLY A 86 -1.84 -7.18 9.48
C GLY A 86 -2.90 -7.94 8.68
N ALA A 87 -3.66 -8.82 9.32
CA ALA A 87 -4.81 -9.47 8.68
C ALA A 87 -5.94 -8.45 8.59
N VAL A 88 -6.31 -8.05 7.37
CA VAL A 88 -7.01 -6.79 7.14
C VAL A 88 -8.10 -6.94 6.07
N ALA A 89 -9.19 -6.20 6.24
CA ALA A 89 -10.15 -5.98 5.17
C ALA A 89 -9.48 -5.12 4.10
N ARG A 90 -9.53 -5.55 2.85
CA ARG A 90 -8.82 -4.90 1.75
C ARG A 90 -9.73 -4.60 0.57
N SER A 91 -9.58 -3.39 0.03
CA SER A 91 -10.11 -3.02 -1.28
C SER A 91 -8.95 -2.68 -2.21
N ALA A 92 -9.05 -3.09 -3.45
CA ALA A 92 -8.10 -2.74 -4.51
C ALA A 92 -8.90 -2.11 -5.64
N VAL A 93 -8.63 -0.85 -5.93
CA VAL A 93 -9.43 -0.07 -6.89
C VAL A 93 -8.55 0.60 -7.94
N GLY A 94 -9.04 0.63 -9.17
CA GLY A 94 -8.40 1.35 -10.25
C GLY A 94 -8.79 2.82 -10.21
N VAL A 95 -7.82 3.69 -10.45
CA VAL A 95 -8.01 5.12 -10.61
C VAL A 95 -7.32 5.58 -11.86
N ARG A 96 -7.70 6.76 -12.35
CA ARG A 96 -7.11 7.29 -13.57
C ARG A 96 -5.69 7.81 -13.36
N THR A 97 -5.49 8.54 -12.27
CA THR A 97 -4.20 9.13 -11.91
C THR A 97 -4.03 9.16 -10.40
N LEU A 98 -2.78 9.23 -9.99
CA LEU A 98 -2.39 9.44 -8.59
C LEU A 98 -1.38 10.59 -8.52
N PRO A 99 -1.22 11.22 -7.35
CA PRO A 99 -0.29 12.32 -7.20
C PRO A 99 1.11 11.97 -7.68
N SER A 100 1.75 12.93 -8.35
CA SER A 100 3.13 12.83 -8.86
C SER A 100 3.36 11.71 -9.87
N GLY A 101 2.28 11.16 -10.45
CA GLY A 101 2.40 10.04 -11.38
C GLY A 101 2.70 8.70 -10.72
N ALA A 102 2.42 8.56 -9.43
CA ALA A 102 2.60 7.28 -8.74
C ALA A 102 1.69 6.21 -9.35
N PRO A 103 2.20 4.98 -9.53
CA PRO A 103 1.37 3.89 -10.05
C PRO A 103 0.43 3.30 -9.02
N VAL A 104 0.76 3.43 -7.74
CA VAL A 104 -0.04 2.90 -6.64
C VAL A 104 0.01 3.85 -5.45
N GLU A 105 -1.01 3.77 -4.60
CA GLU A 105 -1.05 4.45 -3.30
C GLU A 105 -1.75 3.54 -2.30
N VAL A 106 -1.20 3.41 -1.10
CA VAL A 106 -1.76 2.57 -0.05
C VAL A 106 -2.25 3.44 1.11
N GLU A 107 -3.47 3.19 1.54
CA GLU A 107 -4.10 3.82 2.68
C GLU A 107 -4.39 2.76 3.74
N LEU A 108 -4.03 3.04 4.98
CA LEU A 108 -4.31 2.17 6.12
C LEU A 108 -5.19 2.88 7.13
N VAL A 109 -6.11 2.13 7.73
CA VAL A 109 -6.82 2.53 8.94
C VAL A 109 -6.49 1.51 10.01
N ALA A 110 -5.98 1.96 11.14
CA ALA A 110 -5.55 1.08 12.23
C ALA A 110 -6.25 1.43 13.53
N ALA A 111 -6.54 0.40 14.32
CA ALA A 111 -6.93 0.56 15.71
C ALA A 111 -5.65 0.65 16.54
N VAL A 112 -5.62 1.60 17.45
CA VAL A 112 -4.45 1.83 18.31
C VAL A 112 -4.74 1.43 19.74
N THR A 113 -3.69 1.04 20.46
CA THR A 113 -3.79 0.73 21.87
C THR A 113 -3.94 2.03 22.64
N GLN A 114 -4.98 2.12 23.48
CA GLN A 114 -5.19 3.30 24.31
C GLN A 114 -4.16 3.32 25.45
N PRO A 115 -3.52 4.46 25.72
CA PRO A 115 -2.68 4.60 26.90
C PRO A 115 -3.58 4.47 28.15
N SER A 116 -3.09 3.73 29.13
CA SER A 116 -3.80 3.56 30.40
C SER A 116 -3.66 4.76 31.31
#